data_5910f15505e23dcaeb2febf641a3ba13
#
_entry.id   5910f15505e23dcaeb2febf641a3ba13
#
_cell.length_a   1.000
_cell.length_b   1.000
_cell.length_c   1.000
_cell.angle_alpha   90.00
_cell.angle_beta   90.00
_cell.angle_gamma   90.00
#
_symmetry.space_group_name_H-M   'P 1'
#
loop_
_entity.id
_entity.type
_entity.pdbx_description
1 polymer ?
#
loop_
_entity_poly.entity_id
_entity_poly.type
_entity_poly.pdbx_seq_one_letter_code
_entity_poly.pdbx_strand_id
1 'polypeptide(L)'
;MTNETYEEIGQQVGQLVDEKNAAYGSSFAESHKILSVLYPDGITPEQYTDALAIIRVIDKLFRIATNKDAFGETPWQDIAGYAILGIANAANRREEAERDEDSREEEESQELLGDKKAKRSKKK
;
A
#
# COMPACT_ATOMS: atom_id res chain seq x y z
N MET A 1 38.23 -11.10 -11.04
CA MET A 1 36.84 -11.25 -10.54
C MET A 1 36.81 -12.34 -9.49
N THR A 2 36.54 -11.96 -8.27
CA THR A 2 36.32 -12.91 -7.19
C THR A 2 34.83 -13.27 -7.16
N ASN A 3 34.52 -14.53 -7.45
CA ASN A 3 33.18 -15.03 -7.25
C ASN A 3 32.95 -15.27 -5.75
N GLU A 4 32.19 -14.41 -5.10
CA GLU A 4 31.82 -14.59 -3.70
C GLU A 4 30.93 -15.83 -3.54
N THR A 5 31.18 -16.60 -2.49
CA THR A 5 30.32 -17.73 -2.14
C THR A 5 29.04 -17.22 -1.46
N TYR A 6 28.03 -18.05 -1.43
CA TYR A 6 26.78 -17.71 -0.70
C TYR A 6 27.02 -17.48 0.80
N GLU A 7 27.97 -18.21 1.37
CA GLU A 7 28.36 -18.02 2.76
C GLU A 7 28.97 -16.64 3.00
N GLU A 8 29.89 -16.20 2.14
CA GLU A 8 30.49 -14.87 2.21
C GLU A 8 29.46 -13.76 2.06
N ILE A 9 28.56 -13.89 1.11
CA ILE A 9 27.44 -12.95 0.94
C ILE A 9 26.56 -12.95 2.20
N GLY A 10 26.27 -14.12 2.76
CA GLY A 10 25.48 -14.26 3.98
C GLY A 10 26.11 -13.57 5.18
N GLN A 11 27.42 -13.67 5.33
CA GLN A 11 28.16 -12.99 6.41
C GLN A 11 28.09 -11.45 6.26
N GLN A 12 28.28 -10.94 5.06
CA GLN A 12 28.22 -9.51 4.76
C GLN A 12 26.79 -8.95 5.03
N VAL A 13 25.78 -9.64 4.55
CA VAL A 13 24.39 -9.25 4.76
C VAL A 13 24.01 -9.35 6.24
N GLY A 14 24.45 -10.40 6.93
CA GLY A 14 24.20 -10.58 8.37
C GLY A 14 24.77 -9.43 9.20
N GLN A 15 25.99 -9.00 8.89
CA GLN A 15 26.60 -7.86 9.56
C GLN A 15 25.81 -6.56 9.33
N LEU A 16 25.36 -6.32 8.10
CA LEU A 16 24.53 -5.16 7.78
C LEU A 16 23.20 -5.21 8.53
N VAL A 17 22.57 -6.36 8.63
CA VAL A 17 21.32 -6.56 9.38
C VAL A 17 21.52 -6.27 10.86
N ASP A 18 22.61 -6.74 11.46
CA ASP A 18 22.93 -6.46 12.85
C ASP A 18 23.07 -4.95 13.10
N GLU A 19 23.79 -4.25 12.22
CA GLU A 19 24.00 -2.80 12.33
C GLU A 19 22.67 -2.03 12.21
N LYS A 20 21.84 -2.37 11.23
CA LYS A 20 20.55 -1.72 11.01
C LYS A 20 19.56 -2.00 12.15
N ASN A 21 19.52 -3.24 12.62
CA ASN A 21 18.63 -3.61 13.72
C ASN A 21 19.01 -2.88 15.02
N ALA A 22 20.30 -2.77 15.32
CA ALA A 22 20.78 -2.00 16.47
C ALA A 22 20.44 -0.50 16.34
N ALA A 23 20.55 0.06 15.13
CA ALA A 23 20.26 1.47 14.88
C ALA A 23 18.77 1.80 14.94
N TYR A 24 17.89 0.91 14.47
CA TYR A 24 16.48 1.21 14.26
C TYR A 24 15.52 0.47 15.22
N GLY A 25 16.02 -0.18 16.25
CA GLY A 25 15.22 -0.69 17.37
C GLY A 25 14.33 -1.89 17.02
N SER A 26 14.81 -2.81 16.21
CA SER A 26 14.12 -4.06 15.89
C SER A 26 12.74 -3.87 15.23
N SER A 27 12.62 -2.91 14.33
CA SER A 27 11.37 -2.61 13.63
C SER A 27 10.74 -3.85 12.97
N PHE A 28 11.55 -4.70 12.39
CA PHE A 28 11.09 -5.94 11.75
C PHE A 28 10.33 -6.86 12.73
N ALA A 29 10.84 -7.01 13.95
CA ALA A 29 10.22 -7.87 14.96
C ALA A 29 9.00 -7.24 15.63
N GLU A 30 8.92 -5.91 15.70
CA GLU A 30 7.90 -5.19 16.49
C GLU A 30 6.78 -4.57 15.65
N SER A 31 6.97 -4.39 14.34
CA SER A 31 6.01 -3.72 13.47
C SER A 31 4.63 -4.40 13.45
N HIS A 32 4.57 -5.72 13.59
CA HIS A 32 3.31 -6.46 13.60
C HIS A 32 2.40 -6.06 14.76
N LYS A 33 2.94 -5.64 15.89
CA LYS A 33 2.17 -5.17 17.04
C LYS A 33 1.39 -3.91 16.71
N ILE A 34 2.04 -2.97 16.03
CA ILE A 34 1.39 -1.72 15.58
C ILE A 34 0.33 -2.05 14.53
N LEU A 35 0.66 -2.91 13.58
CA LEU A 35 -0.27 -3.31 12.53
C LEU A 35 -1.51 -4.00 13.11
N SER A 36 -1.34 -4.81 14.15
CA SER A 36 -2.45 -5.47 14.84
C SER A 36 -3.40 -4.51 15.53
N VAL A 37 -2.89 -3.38 16.01
CA VAL A 37 -3.72 -2.30 16.58
C VAL A 37 -4.55 -1.60 15.49
N LEU A 38 -3.93 -1.34 14.34
CA LEU A 38 -4.59 -0.67 13.21
C LEU A 38 -5.62 -1.57 12.51
N TYR A 39 -5.32 -2.85 12.40
CA TYR A 39 -6.15 -3.85 11.72
C TYR A 39 -6.46 -5.03 12.66
N PRO A 40 -7.29 -4.84 13.68
CA PRO A 40 -7.54 -5.87 14.67
C PRO A 40 -8.25 -7.11 14.12
N ASP A 41 -9.00 -6.95 13.03
CA ASP A 41 -9.75 -8.03 12.38
C ASP A 41 -9.06 -8.57 11.12
N GLY A 42 -7.81 -8.17 10.88
CA GLY A 42 -7.05 -8.53 9.68
C GLY A 42 -7.18 -7.51 8.56
N ILE A 43 -6.47 -7.75 7.48
CA ILE A 43 -6.40 -6.84 6.33
C ILE A 43 -7.19 -7.44 5.19
N THR A 44 -8.19 -6.72 4.69
CA THR A 44 -8.98 -7.14 3.53
C THR A 44 -8.26 -6.76 2.23
N PRO A 45 -8.61 -7.40 1.08
CA PRO A 45 -8.02 -7.02 -0.21
C PRO A 45 -8.17 -5.55 -0.58
N GLU A 46 -9.28 -4.92 -0.20
CA GLU A 46 -9.53 -3.49 -0.43
C GLU A 46 -8.58 -2.59 0.36
N GLN A 47 -7.99 -3.12 1.43
CA GLN A 47 -7.06 -2.39 2.30
C GLN A 47 -5.59 -2.61 1.94
N TYR A 48 -5.27 -3.50 0.99
CA TYR A 48 -3.87 -3.87 0.69
C TYR A 48 -2.99 -2.68 0.34
N THR A 49 -3.45 -1.79 -0.51
CA THR A 49 -2.64 -0.65 -0.96
C THR A 49 -2.28 0.27 0.19
N ASP A 50 -3.25 0.62 1.02
CA ASP A 50 -3.01 1.46 2.19
C ASP A 50 -2.15 0.74 3.24
N ALA A 51 -2.41 -0.54 3.48
CA ALA A 51 -1.64 -1.33 4.43
C ALA A 51 -0.15 -1.42 4.04
N LEU A 52 0.15 -1.58 2.75
CA LEU A 52 1.53 -1.59 2.25
C LEU A 52 2.23 -0.25 2.52
N ALA A 53 1.55 0.87 2.31
CA ALA A 53 2.08 2.20 2.60
C ALA A 53 2.28 2.40 4.11
N ILE A 54 1.31 1.98 4.92
CA ILE A 54 1.37 2.06 6.39
C ILE A 54 2.57 1.27 6.93
N ILE A 55 2.84 0.08 6.41
CA ILE A 55 3.99 -0.73 6.82
C ILE A 55 5.30 0.02 6.59
N ARG A 56 5.44 0.68 5.44
CA ARG A 56 6.62 1.49 5.14
C ARG A 56 6.75 2.70 6.06
N VAL A 57 5.64 3.35 6.36
CA VAL A 57 5.61 4.48 7.32
C VAL A 57 6.00 4.02 8.72
N ILE A 58 5.52 2.89 9.18
CA ILE A 58 5.88 2.31 10.48
C ILE A 58 7.40 2.13 10.57
N ASP A 59 8.03 1.60 9.55
CA ASP A 59 9.50 1.46 9.51
C ASP A 59 10.20 2.81 9.69
N LYS A 60 9.73 3.85 9.03
CA LYS A 60 10.27 5.21 9.18
C LYS A 60 10.05 5.77 10.59
N LEU A 61 8.93 5.48 11.21
CA LEU A 61 8.66 5.88 12.60
C LEU A 61 9.66 5.26 13.57
N PHE A 62 10.03 4.00 13.38
CA PHE A 62 11.09 3.37 14.18
C PHE A 62 12.43 4.09 14.03
N ARG A 63 12.79 4.49 12.81
CA ARG A 63 14.01 5.25 12.55
C ARG A 63 14.00 6.61 13.26
N ILE A 64 12.87 7.31 13.23
CA ILE A 64 12.69 8.59 13.91
C ILE A 64 12.84 8.43 15.43
N ALA A 65 12.20 7.41 15.98
CA ALA A 65 12.17 7.17 17.44
C ALA A 65 13.53 6.73 17.99
N THR A 66 14.32 6.01 17.23
CA THR A 66 15.57 5.42 17.68
C THR A 66 16.79 6.28 17.35
N ASN A 67 17.01 6.58 16.09
CA ASN A 67 18.13 7.41 15.65
C ASN A 67 17.85 8.01 14.28
N LYS A 68 17.45 9.25 14.26
CA LYS A 68 17.01 9.98 13.08
C LYS A 68 18.03 10.08 11.96
N ASP A 69 19.30 10.16 12.32
CA ASP A 69 20.38 10.48 11.39
C ASP A 69 21.30 9.29 11.13
N ALA A 70 20.95 8.10 11.61
CA ALA A 70 21.70 6.90 11.35
C ALA A 70 21.81 6.67 9.85
N PHE A 71 22.80 6.57 9.17
CA PHE A 71 23.00 6.40 7.73
C PHE A 71 22.63 7.63 6.87
N GLY A 72 22.46 8.83 7.45
CA GLY A 72 22.20 10.07 6.72
C GLY A 72 20.87 10.13 5.98
N GLU A 73 19.92 9.27 6.32
CA GLU A 73 18.58 9.25 5.73
C GLU A 73 17.63 10.25 6.41
N THR A 74 16.66 10.76 5.67
CA THR A 74 15.63 11.67 6.19
C THR A 74 14.27 10.96 6.22
N PRO A 75 13.92 10.27 7.33
CA PRO A 75 12.68 9.49 7.40
C PRO A 75 11.42 10.32 7.18
N TRP A 76 11.38 11.56 7.63
CA TRP A 76 10.25 12.46 7.42
C TRP A 76 9.98 12.75 5.95
N GLN A 77 11.01 12.86 5.15
CA GLN A 77 10.89 13.05 3.70
C GLN A 77 10.25 11.83 3.04
N ASP A 78 10.62 10.63 3.46
CA ASP A 78 10.03 9.39 2.97
C ASP A 78 8.54 9.30 3.35
N ILE A 79 8.20 9.66 4.59
CA ILE A 79 6.79 9.69 5.05
C ILE A 79 5.97 10.67 4.21
N ALA A 80 6.51 11.86 3.94
CA ALA A 80 5.87 12.85 3.07
C ALA A 80 5.64 12.30 1.66
N GLY A 81 6.62 11.59 1.11
CA GLY A 81 6.52 10.93 -0.19
C GLY A 81 5.40 9.89 -0.23
N TYR A 82 5.30 9.04 0.77
CA TYR A 82 4.21 8.06 0.87
C TYR A 82 2.85 8.73 1.04
N ALA A 83 2.77 9.84 1.77
CA ALA A 83 1.53 10.61 1.91
C ALA A 83 1.06 11.18 0.56
N ILE A 84 1.96 11.71 -0.23
CA ILE A 84 1.66 12.23 -1.58
C ILE A 84 1.14 11.10 -2.48
N LEU A 85 1.81 9.95 -2.48
CA LEU A 85 1.37 8.77 -3.23
C LEU A 85 0.00 8.28 -2.77
N GLY A 86 -0.26 8.30 -1.48
CA GLY A 86 -1.55 7.93 -0.91
C GLY A 86 -2.68 8.86 -1.35
N ILE A 87 -2.44 10.16 -1.37
CA ILE A 87 -3.40 11.16 -1.84
C ILE A 87 -3.72 10.95 -3.32
N ALA A 88 -2.70 10.78 -4.15
CA ALA A 88 -2.87 10.54 -5.59
C ALA A 88 -3.66 9.25 -5.87
N ASN A 89 -3.35 8.18 -5.14
CA ASN A 89 -4.02 6.90 -5.27
C ASN A 89 -5.50 6.97 -4.86
N ALA A 90 -5.81 7.68 -3.79
CA ALA A 90 -7.19 7.89 -3.35
C ALA A 90 -8.01 8.67 -4.39
N ALA A 91 -7.42 9.69 -5.01
CA ALA A 91 -8.07 10.45 -6.08
C ALA A 91 -8.35 9.57 -7.30
N ASN A 92 -7.39 8.76 -7.71
CA ASN A 92 -7.57 7.82 -8.85
C ASN A 92 -8.68 6.80 -8.58
N ARG A 93 -8.78 6.28 -7.38
CA ARG A 93 -9.86 5.34 -7.00
C ARG A 93 -11.24 5.98 -7.07
N ARG A 94 -11.37 7.24 -6.68
CA ARG A 94 -12.64 7.99 -6.79
C ARG A 94 -13.05 8.15 -8.25
N GLU A 95 -12.13 8.54 -9.12
CA GLU A 95 -12.38 8.70 -10.54
C GLU A 95 -12.79 7.38 -11.20
N GLU A 96 -12.14 6.28 -10.85
CA GLU A 96 -12.50 4.94 -11.34
C GLU A 96 -13.90 4.52 -10.88
N ALA A 97 -14.22 4.74 -9.61
CA ALA A 97 -15.53 4.43 -9.04
C ALA A 97 -16.64 5.24 -9.72
N GLU A 98 -16.44 6.53 -9.95
CA GLU A 98 -17.36 7.41 -10.66
C GLU A 98 -17.58 6.95 -12.11
N ARG A 99 -16.51 6.59 -12.82
CA ARG A 99 -16.60 6.05 -14.19
C ARG A 99 -17.38 4.73 -14.25
N ASP A 100 -17.12 3.83 -13.32
CA ASP A 100 -17.83 2.54 -13.24
C ASP A 100 -19.32 2.73 -12.92
N GLU A 101 -19.67 3.70 -12.07
CA GLU A 101 -21.04 4.04 -11.73
C GLU A 101 -21.76 4.64 -12.94
N ASP A 102 -21.14 5.60 -13.64
CA ASP A 102 -21.67 6.19 -14.87
C ASP A 102 -21.89 5.12 -15.95
N SER A 103 -20.95 4.22 -16.13
CA SER A 103 -21.07 3.11 -17.09
C SER A 103 -22.22 2.18 -16.75
N ARG A 104 -22.45 1.88 -15.47
CA ARG A 104 -23.58 1.06 -15.02
C ARG A 104 -24.92 1.76 -15.26
N GLU A 105 -24.99 3.06 -14.97
CA GLU A 105 -26.20 3.85 -15.22
C GLU A 105 -26.54 3.90 -16.71
N GLU A 106 -25.56 4.05 -17.59
CA GLU A 106 -25.72 4.00 -19.05
C GLU A 106 -26.23 2.64 -19.51
N GLU A 107 -25.65 1.54 -19.02
CA GLU A 107 -26.07 0.18 -19.35
C GLU A 107 -27.51 -0.08 -18.88
N GLU A 108 -27.87 0.30 -17.66
CA GLU A 108 -29.23 0.18 -17.12
C GLU A 108 -30.23 0.99 -17.97
N SER A 109 -29.86 2.21 -18.36
CA SER A 109 -30.71 3.05 -19.24
C SER A 109 -30.93 2.40 -20.60
N GLN A 110 -29.90 1.80 -21.20
CA GLN A 110 -30.00 1.10 -22.47
C GLN A 110 -30.82 -0.17 -22.35
N GLU A 111 -30.70 -0.93 -21.29
CA GLU A 111 -31.55 -2.11 -21.02
C GLU A 111 -33.01 -1.73 -20.88
N LEU A 112 -33.30 -0.67 -20.13
CA LEU A 112 -34.67 -0.16 -19.99
C LEU A 112 -35.31 0.30 -21.33
N LEU A 113 -34.50 0.96 -22.18
CA LEU A 113 -34.92 1.35 -23.53
C LEU A 113 -35.15 0.12 -24.42
N GLY A 114 -34.26 -0.88 -24.31
CA GLY A 114 -34.41 -2.15 -25.01
C GLY A 114 -35.68 -2.89 -24.62
N ASP A 115 -36.00 -2.97 -23.35
CA ASP A 115 -37.25 -3.59 -22.83
C ASP A 115 -38.50 -2.84 -23.29
N LYS A 116 -38.49 -1.50 -23.27
CA LYS A 116 -39.59 -0.68 -23.77
C LYS A 116 -39.84 -0.89 -25.26
N LYS A 117 -38.81 -0.98 -26.08
CA LYS A 117 -38.90 -1.26 -27.51
C LYS A 117 -39.45 -2.66 -27.78
N ALA A 118 -39.00 -3.65 -27.02
CA ALA A 118 -39.49 -5.03 -27.12
C ALA A 118 -40.98 -5.14 -26.76
N LYS A 119 -41.44 -4.46 -25.70
CA LYS A 119 -42.86 -4.39 -25.33
C LYS A 119 -43.72 -3.67 -26.36
N ARG A 120 -43.25 -2.60 -26.98
CA ARG A 120 -43.94 -1.91 -28.07
C ARG A 120 -44.10 -2.80 -29.31
N SER A 121 -43.07 -3.56 -29.64
CA SER A 121 -43.08 -4.52 -30.76
C SER A 121 -44.08 -5.66 -30.58
N LYS A 122 -44.33 -6.12 -29.34
CA LYS A 122 -45.28 -7.19 -29.01
C LYS A 122 -46.74 -6.73 -28.99
N LYS A 123 -47.03 -5.44 -28.92
CA LYS A 123 -48.38 -4.87 -28.92
C LYS A 123 -48.97 -4.59 -30.32
N LYS A 124 -48.19 -4.81 -31.36
CA LYS A 124 -48.67 -4.76 -32.75
C LYS A 124 -49.05 -6.17 -33.20
#